data_d3dc46f4079792ae0110d8b13252820d
#
_entry.id   d3dc46f4079792ae0110d8b13252820d
#
_cell.length_a   1.000
_cell.length_b   1.000
_cell.length_c   1.000
_cell.angle_alpha   90.00
_cell.angle_beta   90.00
_cell.angle_gamma   90.00
#
_symmetry.space_group_name_H-M   'P 1'
#
loop_
_entity.id
_entity.type
_entity.pdbx_description
1 polymer ?
#
loop_
_entity_poly.entity_id
_entity_poly.type
_entity_poly.pdbx_seq_one_letter_code
_entity_poly.pdbx_strand_id
1 'polypeptide(L)'
;MSKSARKREALGLQALGRQLTELKPAQLADLGLPERLLAAILDYQRFSAHEARRRQLQFIGRLMRDLDVAPIQEALDTFQGQSAQAQYQFHQLELWRERLLADPEALTAFLSEHPDVEAQQLRHRIAQVRKARDETQQRTASRALFRFLRDNVHPD
;
A
#
# COMPACT_ATOMS: atom_id res chain seq x y z
N MET A 1 22.06 -26.81 -17.49
CA MET A 1 21.19 -26.62 -16.32
C MET A 1 20.43 -27.91 -16.03
N SER A 2 20.39 -28.34 -14.79
CA SER A 2 19.68 -29.56 -14.38
C SER A 2 18.16 -29.38 -14.43
N LYS A 3 17.41 -30.50 -14.40
CA LYS A 3 15.95 -30.47 -14.34
C LYS A 3 15.48 -29.74 -13.07
N SER A 4 16.15 -29.95 -11.93
CA SER A 4 15.82 -29.26 -10.67
C SER A 4 16.04 -27.75 -10.75
N ALA A 5 17.11 -27.31 -11.41
CA ALA A 5 17.40 -25.90 -11.59
C ALA A 5 16.36 -25.23 -12.51
N ARG A 6 15.97 -25.91 -13.60
CA ARG A 6 14.91 -25.41 -14.51
C ARG A 6 13.56 -25.30 -13.81
N LYS A 7 13.23 -26.26 -12.95
CA LYS A 7 11.99 -26.24 -12.19
C LYS A 7 11.97 -25.07 -11.20
N ARG A 8 13.09 -24.81 -10.51
CA ARG A 8 13.19 -23.67 -9.58
C ARG A 8 13.08 -22.35 -10.30
N GLU A 9 13.71 -22.22 -11.47
CA GLU A 9 13.60 -21.03 -12.29
C GLU A 9 12.14 -20.78 -12.74
N ALA A 10 11.46 -21.85 -13.21
CA ALA A 10 10.06 -21.73 -13.62
C ALA A 10 9.16 -21.32 -12.46
N LEU A 11 9.36 -21.87 -11.26
CA LEU A 11 8.59 -21.49 -10.06
C LEU A 11 8.88 -20.06 -9.65
N GLY A 12 10.13 -19.60 -9.79
CA GLY A 12 10.51 -18.21 -9.53
C GLY A 12 9.83 -17.24 -10.48
N LEU A 13 9.72 -17.59 -11.76
CA LEU A 13 9.00 -16.78 -12.74
C LEU A 13 7.50 -16.73 -12.46
N GLN A 14 6.91 -17.85 -12.03
CA GLN A 14 5.49 -17.87 -11.65
C GLN A 14 5.25 -17.00 -10.41
N ALA A 15 6.15 -17.04 -9.42
CA ALA A 15 6.04 -16.20 -8.23
C ALA A 15 6.13 -14.72 -8.59
N LEU A 16 7.04 -14.35 -9.48
CA LEU A 16 7.16 -12.98 -9.97
C LEU A 16 5.90 -12.57 -10.75
N GLY A 17 5.39 -13.44 -11.60
CA GLY A 17 4.13 -13.21 -12.33
C GLY A 17 2.96 -13.00 -11.39
N ARG A 18 2.88 -13.76 -10.31
CA ARG A 18 1.84 -13.58 -9.30
C ARG A 18 1.91 -12.19 -8.66
N GLN A 19 3.11 -11.72 -8.32
CA GLN A 19 3.28 -10.38 -7.78
C GLN A 19 2.79 -9.31 -8.76
N LEU A 20 3.06 -9.49 -10.06
CA LEU A 20 2.57 -8.58 -11.09
C LEU A 20 1.04 -8.55 -11.16
N THR A 21 0.38 -9.69 -10.96
CA THR A 21 -1.09 -9.76 -11.01
C THR A 21 -1.77 -9.04 -9.84
N GLU A 22 -1.03 -8.74 -8.79
CA GLU A 22 -1.55 -8.02 -7.62
C GLU A 22 -1.42 -6.50 -7.75
N LEU A 23 -0.72 -6.01 -8.76
CA LEU A 23 -0.54 -4.58 -9.00
C LEU A 23 -1.79 -3.95 -9.61
N LYS A 24 -1.98 -2.68 -9.32
CA LYS A 24 -3.04 -1.88 -9.96
C LYS A 24 -2.70 -1.64 -11.44
N PRO A 25 -3.70 -1.50 -12.33
CA PRO A 25 -3.43 -1.24 -13.74
C PRO A 25 -2.50 -0.03 -14.00
N ALA A 26 -2.63 1.03 -13.20
CA ALA A 26 -1.75 2.20 -13.32
C ALA A 26 -0.28 1.85 -13.03
N GLN A 27 -0.03 1.00 -12.02
CA GLN A 27 1.31 0.54 -11.70
C GLN A 27 1.88 -0.34 -12.82
N LEU A 28 1.05 -1.22 -13.37
CA LEU A 28 1.43 -2.07 -14.50
C LEU A 28 1.83 -1.25 -15.74
N ALA A 29 1.10 -0.17 -16.00
CA ALA A 29 1.39 0.71 -17.12
C ALA A 29 2.77 1.36 -17.00
N ASP A 30 3.23 1.65 -15.78
CA ASP A 30 4.51 2.29 -15.52
C ASP A 30 5.71 1.34 -15.68
N LEU A 31 5.48 0.03 -15.73
CA LEU A 31 6.56 -0.96 -15.80
C LEU A 31 7.17 -1.13 -17.19
N GLY A 32 6.51 -0.63 -18.24
CA GLY A 32 6.98 -0.82 -19.59
C GLY A 32 7.00 -2.28 -20.05
N LEU A 33 6.04 -3.08 -19.58
CA LEU A 33 5.95 -4.50 -19.94
C LEU A 33 5.65 -4.68 -21.42
N PRO A 34 6.12 -5.80 -22.04
CA PRO A 34 5.68 -6.14 -23.38
C PRO A 34 4.16 -6.22 -23.45
N GLU A 35 3.61 -5.75 -24.54
CA GLU A 35 2.15 -5.64 -24.73
C GLU A 35 1.42 -6.95 -24.46
N ARG A 36 1.96 -8.06 -24.96
CA ARG A 36 1.36 -9.39 -24.77
C ARG A 36 1.34 -9.82 -23.30
N LEU A 37 2.42 -9.53 -22.58
CA LEU A 37 2.48 -9.85 -21.14
C LEU A 37 1.50 -8.98 -20.35
N LEU A 38 1.46 -7.70 -20.62
CA LEU A 38 0.51 -6.79 -19.98
C LEU A 38 -0.93 -7.24 -20.18
N ALA A 39 -1.28 -7.60 -21.43
CA ALA A 39 -2.62 -8.10 -21.75
C ALA A 39 -2.95 -9.38 -20.97
N ALA A 40 -1.99 -10.29 -20.85
CA ALA A 40 -2.18 -11.54 -20.10
C ALA A 40 -2.41 -11.29 -18.60
N ILE A 41 -1.70 -10.32 -18.02
CA ILE A 41 -1.86 -9.93 -16.61
C ILE A 41 -3.24 -9.29 -16.39
N LEU A 42 -3.66 -8.40 -17.27
CA LEU A 42 -4.97 -7.76 -17.17
C LEU A 42 -6.10 -8.78 -17.33
N ASP A 43 -5.94 -9.77 -18.21
CA ASP A 43 -6.89 -10.86 -18.33
C ASP A 43 -6.99 -11.68 -17.04
N TYR A 44 -5.85 -11.98 -16.40
CA TYR A 44 -5.84 -12.67 -15.11
C TYR A 44 -6.68 -11.92 -14.08
N GLN A 45 -6.56 -10.60 -14.04
CA GLN A 45 -7.27 -9.77 -13.06
C GLN A 45 -8.79 -9.82 -13.27
N ARG A 46 -9.25 -10.09 -14.49
CA ARG A 46 -10.67 -10.23 -14.79
C ARG A 46 -11.23 -11.61 -14.51
N PHE A 47 -10.37 -12.64 -14.46
CA PHE A 47 -10.81 -14.02 -14.24
C PHE A 47 -11.21 -14.22 -12.77
N SER A 48 -12.33 -14.88 -12.54
CA SER A 48 -12.80 -15.24 -11.20
C SER A 48 -12.63 -16.72 -10.88
N ALA A 49 -12.67 -17.59 -11.91
CA ALA A 49 -12.55 -19.03 -11.72
C ALA A 49 -11.11 -19.41 -11.34
N HIS A 50 -10.97 -20.22 -10.30
CA HIS A 50 -9.66 -20.64 -9.79
C HIS A 50 -8.82 -21.34 -10.88
N GLU A 51 -9.43 -22.25 -11.63
CA GLU A 51 -8.72 -23.01 -12.66
C GLU A 51 -8.27 -22.11 -13.81
N ALA A 52 -9.10 -21.17 -14.22
CA ALA A 52 -8.74 -20.20 -15.25
C ALA A 52 -7.55 -19.34 -14.79
N ARG A 53 -7.55 -18.89 -13.53
CA ARG A 53 -6.44 -18.14 -12.95
C ARG A 53 -5.15 -18.95 -12.90
N ARG A 54 -5.25 -20.22 -12.52
CA ARG A 54 -4.09 -21.09 -12.45
C ARG A 54 -3.45 -21.26 -13.85
N ARG A 55 -4.25 -21.52 -14.86
CA ARG A 55 -3.77 -21.64 -16.22
C ARG A 55 -3.18 -20.35 -16.76
N GLN A 56 -3.83 -19.24 -16.46
CA GLN A 56 -3.35 -17.92 -16.89
C GLN A 56 -2.01 -17.58 -16.23
N LEU A 57 -1.83 -17.92 -14.95
CA LEU A 57 -0.57 -17.70 -14.26
C LEU A 57 0.57 -18.51 -14.88
N GLN A 58 0.31 -19.76 -15.29
CA GLN A 58 1.27 -20.58 -16.01
C GLN A 58 1.64 -19.94 -17.36
N PHE A 59 0.64 -19.42 -18.07
CA PHE A 59 0.85 -18.72 -19.33
C PHE A 59 1.71 -17.46 -19.14
N ILE A 60 1.42 -16.67 -18.11
CA ILE A 60 2.23 -15.49 -17.75
C ILE A 60 3.68 -15.90 -17.47
N GLY A 61 3.89 -16.98 -16.72
CA GLY A 61 5.24 -17.50 -16.47
C GLY A 61 5.98 -17.87 -17.75
N ARG A 62 5.28 -18.49 -18.71
CA ARG A 62 5.89 -18.81 -20.00
C ARG A 62 6.27 -17.57 -20.80
N LEU A 63 5.41 -16.54 -20.79
CA LEU A 63 5.71 -15.28 -21.47
C LEU A 63 6.93 -14.57 -20.85
N MET A 64 7.16 -14.76 -19.55
CA MET A 64 8.27 -14.13 -18.86
C MET A 64 9.61 -14.86 -19.04
N ARG A 65 9.58 -16.07 -19.58
CA ARG A 65 10.79 -16.92 -19.65
C ARG A 65 11.92 -16.28 -20.46
N ASP A 66 11.57 -15.57 -21.54
CA ASP A 66 12.55 -14.98 -22.45
C ASP A 66 12.81 -13.49 -22.16
N LEU A 67 12.27 -12.97 -21.07
CA LEU A 67 12.45 -11.56 -20.72
C LEU A 67 13.60 -11.41 -19.72
N ASP A 68 14.25 -10.25 -19.78
CA ASP A 68 15.11 -9.81 -18.67
C ASP A 68 14.21 -9.31 -17.54
N VAL A 69 14.10 -10.11 -16.47
CA VAL A 69 13.19 -9.82 -15.36
C VAL A 69 13.80 -8.89 -14.30
N ALA A 70 15.08 -8.55 -14.40
CA ALA A 70 15.74 -7.71 -13.40
C ALA A 70 15.09 -6.34 -13.25
N PRO A 71 14.77 -5.59 -14.34
CA PRO A 71 14.07 -4.32 -14.20
C PRO A 71 12.68 -4.45 -13.58
N ILE A 72 11.98 -5.55 -13.88
CA ILE A 72 10.67 -5.83 -13.30
C ILE A 72 10.78 -6.05 -11.81
N GLN A 73 11.77 -6.85 -11.37
CA GLN A 73 12.00 -7.11 -9.96
C GLN A 73 12.36 -5.83 -9.20
N GLU A 74 13.20 -4.98 -9.77
CA GLU A 74 13.56 -3.69 -9.17
C GLU A 74 12.34 -2.79 -8.99
N ALA A 75 11.46 -2.74 -10.00
CA ALA A 75 10.24 -1.94 -9.92
C ALA A 75 9.30 -2.46 -8.85
N LEU A 76 9.15 -3.79 -8.75
CA LEU A 76 8.32 -4.42 -7.70
C LEU A 76 8.87 -4.12 -6.31
N ASP A 77 10.18 -4.22 -6.12
CA ASP A 77 10.83 -3.91 -4.85
C ASP A 77 10.57 -2.45 -4.45
N THR A 78 10.62 -1.53 -5.42
CA THR A 78 10.31 -0.12 -5.20
C THR A 78 8.85 0.07 -4.76
N PHE A 79 7.90 -0.57 -5.44
CA PHE A 79 6.49 -0.49 -5.06
C PHE A 79 6.23 -1.07 -3.66
N GLN A 80 6.87 -2.17 -3.32
CA GLN A 80 6.75 -2.78 -2.00
C GLN A 80 7.34 -1.87 -0.92
N GLY A 81 8.48 -1.24 -1.19
CA GLY A 81 9.09 -0.28 -0.28
C GLY A 81 8.21 0.93 -0.04
N GLN A 82 7.61 1.48 -1.10
CA GLN A 82 6.68 2.60 -0.99
C GLN A 82 5.43 2.21 -0.19
N SER A 83 4.89 1.02 -0.42
CA SER A 83 3.73 0.52 0.31
C SER A 83 4.04 0.32 1.79
N ALA A 84 5.18 -0.27 2.11
CA ALA A 84 5.61 -0.48 3.50
C ALA A 84 5.80 0.85 4.22
N GLN A 85 6.38 1.84 3.56
CA GLN A 85 6.56 3.17 4.12
C GLN A 85 5.23 3.87 4.34
N ALA A 86 4.31 3.76 3.39
CA ALA A 86 2.96 4.32 3.52
C ALA A 86 2.21 3.70 4.70
N GLN A 87 2.31 2.38 4.89
CA GLN A 87 1.72 1.69 6.02
C GLN A 87 2.33 2.12 7.35
N TYR A 88 3.66 2.30 7.38
CA TYR A 88 4.35 2.79 8.57
C TYR A 88 3.86 4.19 8.95
N GLN A 89 3.78 5.10 7.98
CA GLN A 89 3.30 6.46 8.21
C GLN A 89 1.86 6.47 8.68
N PHE A 90 1.00 5.68 8.07
CA PHE A 90 -0.40 5.53 8.47
C PHE A 90 -0.50 5.07 9.92
N HIS A 91 0.30 4.07 10.30
CA HIS A 91 0.32 3.54 11.66
C HIS A 91 0.80 4.59 12.66
N GLN A 92 1.82 5.38 12.31
CA GLN A 92 2.29 6.48 13.18
C GLN A 92 1.20 7.51 13.43
N LEU A 93 0.40 7.82 12.40
CA LEU A 93 -0.73 8.75 12.55
C LEU A 93 -1.82 8.16 13.44
N GLU A 94 -2.10 6.86 13.33
CA GLU A 94 -3.04 6.19 14.23
C GLU A 94 -2.58 6.26 15.69
N LEU A 95 -1.30 6.03 15.94
CA LEU A 95 -0.72 6.11 17.29
C LEU A 95 -0.80 7.52 17.84
N TRP A 96 -0.51 8.55 17.02
CA TRP A 96 -0.67 9.93 17.45
C TRP A 96 -2.11 10.26 17.80
N ARG A 97 -3.07 9.80 16.98
CA ARG A 97 -4.49 10.02 17.29
C ARG A 97 -4.86 9.42 18.65
N GLU A 98 -4.46 8.18 18.91
CA GLU A 98 -4.73 7.53 20.19
C GLU A 98 -4.10 8.30 21.36
N ARG A 99 -2.85 8.70 21.23
CA ARG A 99 -2.15 9.44 22.28
C ARG A 99 -2.78 10.82 22.54
N LEU A 100 -3.12 11.54 21.47
CA LEU A 100 -3.76 12.86 21.59
C LEU A 100 -5.12 12.79 22.29
N LEU A 101 -5.86 11.70 22.09
CA LEU A 101 -7.15 11.50 22.72
C LEU A 101 -7.01 11.03 24.18
N ALA A 102 -5.96 10.27 24.49
CA ALA A 102 -5.79 9.66 25.82
C ALA A 102 -5.01 10.54 26.79
N ASP A 103 -4.07 11.35 26.31
CA ASP A 103 -3.11 12.08 27.16
C ASP A 103 -3.09 13.56 26.81
N PRO A 104 -3.49 14.46 27.73
CA PRO A 104 -3.45 15.89 27.48
C PRO A 104 -2.04 16.43 27.18
N GLU A 105 -0.99 15.78 27.71
CA GLU A 105 0.38 16.19 27.47
C GLU A 105 0.88 15.81 26.08
N ALA A 106 0.22 14.85 25.40
CA ALA A 106 0.58 14.43 24.07
C ALA A 106 0.47 15.57 23.05
N LEU A 107 -0.45 16.51 23.26
CA LEU A 107 -0.59 17.68 22.39
C LEU A 107 0.68 18.51 22.34
N THR A 108 1.29 18.76 23.50
CA THR A 108 2.54 19.52 23.60
C THR A 108 3.66 18.77 22.87
N ALA A 109 3.78 17.46 23.10
CA ALA A 109 4.78 16.63 22.43
C ALA A 109 4.58 16.62 20.92
N PHE A 110 3.35 16.48 20.45
CA PHE A 110 3.04 16.50 19.03
C PHE A 110 3.42 17.82 18.36
N LEU A 111 3.03 18.94 18.97
CA LEU A 111 3.32 20.28 18.43
C LEU A 111 4.80 20.60 18.45
N SER A 112 5.56 20.02 19.40
CA SER A 112 7.00 20.13 19.44
C SER A 112 7.68 19.44 18.24
N GLU A 113 7.16 18.29 17.85
CA GLU A 113 7.66 17.53 16.68
C GLU A 113 7.14 18.09 15.35
N HIS A 114 5.97 18.74 15.37
CA HIS A 114 5.29 19.26 14.17
C HIS A 114 4.90 20.73 14.37
N PRO A 115 5.89 21.63 14.40
CA PRO A 115 5.63 23.05 14.72
C PRO A 115 4.80 23.78 13.69
N ASP A 116 4.71 23.26 12.46
CA ASP A 116 3.92 23.87 11.37
C ASP A 116 2.42 23.59 11.49
N VAL A 117 2.04 22.64 12.36
CA VAL A 117 0.63 22.29 12.54
C VAL A 117 -0.07 23.36 13.38
N GLU A 118 -1.23 23.82 12.93
CA GLU A 118 -2.00 24.84 13.64
C GLU A 118 -2.64 24.25 14.90
N ALA A 119 -2.15 24.70 16.06
CA ALA A 119 -2.53 24.17 17.37
C ALA A 119 -4.03 24.32 17.64
N GLN A 120 -4.61 25.45 17.27
CA GLN A 120 -6.02 25.76 17.50
C GLN A 120 -6.94 24.78 16.78
N GLN A 121 -6.64 24.51 15.52
CA GLN A 121 -7.42 23.55 14.73
C GLN A 121 -7.29 22.14 15.27
N LEU A 122 -6.09 21.76 15.68
CA LEU A 122 -5.86 20.44 16.29
C LEU A 122 -6.65 20.28 17.58
N ARG A 123 -6.62 21.28 18.47
CA ARG A 123 -7.41 21.28 19.70
C ARG A 123 -8.90 21.15 19.43
N HIS A 124 -9.37 21.84 18.39
CA HIS A 124 -10.78 21.76 17.97
C HIS A 124 -11.16 20.33 17.55
N ARG A 125 -10.33 19.68 16.74
CA ARG A 125 -10.58 18.33 16.29
C ARG A 125 -10.57 17.32 17.42
N ILE A 126 -9.65 17.47 18.37
CA ILE A 126 -9.60 16.63 19.58
C ILE A 126 -10.87 16.84 20.41
N ALA A 127 -11.26 18.09 20.63
CA ALA A 127 -12.46 18.43 21.41
C ALA A 127 -13.73 17.84 20.79
N GLN A 128 -13.83 17.81 19.46
CA GLN A 128 -14.98 17.24 18.76
C GLN A 128 -15.14 15.74 19.07
N VAL A 129 -14.03 14.99 19.15
CA VAL A 129 -14.08 13.57 19.53
C VAL A 129 -14.57 13.41 20.96
N ARG A 130 -14.05 14.22 21.88
CA ARG A 130 -14.42 14.16 23.31
C ARG A 130 -15.86 14.57 23.59
N LYS A 131 -16.41 15.47 22.79
CA LYS A 131 -17.80 15.95 22.93
C LYS A 131 -18.82 15.07 22.21
N ALA A 132 -18.38 14.07 21.47
CA ALA A 132 -19.30 13.20 20.73
C ALA A 132 -20.28 12.49 21.69
N ARG A 133 -21.57 12.48 21.30
CA ARG A 133 -22.65 11.98 22.15
C ARG A 133 -22.96 10.50 21.92
N ASP A 134 -22.57 9.96 20.77
CA ASP A 134 -22.82 8.57 20.43
C ASP A 134 -21.64 8.03 19.59
N GLU A 135 -21.68 6.72 19.31
CA GLU A 135 -20.60 6.06 18.56
C GLU A 135 -20.46 6.59 17.14
N THR A 136 -21.56 6.96 16.49
CA THR A 136 -21.53 7.47 15.12
C THR A 136 -20.82 8.81 15.07
N GLN A 137 -21.16 9.73 15.98
CA GLN A 137 -20.51 11.02 16.10
C GLN A 137 -19.02 10.86 16.45
N GLN A 138 -18.72 9.93 17.35
CA GLN A 138 -17.34 9.66 17.77
C GLN A 138 -16.50 9.16 16.61
N ARG A 139 -17.01 8.23 15.81
CA ARG A 139 -16.31 7.72 14.63
C ARG A 139 -16.09 8.82 13.60
N THR A 140 -17.11 9.63 13.34
CA THR A 140 -17.01 10.75 12.39
C THR A 140 -15.94 11.74 12.82
N ALA A 141 -15.97 12.14 14.10
CA ALA A 141 -15.01 13.08 14.66
C ALA A 141 -13.60 12.50 14.70
N SER A 142 -13.45 11.21 15.02
CA SER A 142 -12.16 10.53 15.05
C SER A 142 -11.55 10.42 13.65
N ARG A 143 -12.36 10.15 12.63
CA ARG A 143 -11.92 10.16 11.23
C ARG A 143 -11.50 11.55 10.78
N ALA A 144 -12.23 12.58 11.20
CA ALA A 144 -11.88 13.96 10.89
C ALA A 144 -10.54 14.34 11.51
N LEU A 145 -10.29 13.93 12.75
CA LEU A 145 -9.00 14.13 13.42
C LEU A 145 -7.88 13.42 12.66
N PHE A 146 -8.09 12.16 12.27
CA PHE A 146 -7.10 11.42 11.50
C PHE A 146 -6.77 12.12 10.17
N ARG A 147 -7.79 12.56 9.44
CA ARG A 147 -7.58 13.28 8.18
C ARG A 147 -6.81 14.57 8.38
N PHE A 148 -7.10 15.30 9.46
CA PHE A 148 -6.36 16.51 9.79
C PHE A 148 -4.88 16.20 10.03
N LEU A 149 -4.58 15.15 10.81
CA LEU A 149 -3.21 14.71 11.05
C LEU A 149 -2.52 14.33 9.74
N ARG A 150 -3.18 13.52 8.91
CA ARG A 150 -2.65 13.06 7.63
C ARG A 150 -2.32 14.25 6.71
N ASP A 151 -3.21 15.23 6.65
CA ASP A 151 -3.08 16.35 5.71
C ASP A 151 -2.06 17.40 6.20
N ASN A 152 -1.73 17.43 7.48
CA ASN A 152 -0.87 18.43 8.09
C ASN A 152 0.47 17.90 8.60
N VAL A 153 0.63 16.59 8.72
CA VAL A 153 1.91 15.96 9.07
C VAL A 153 2.59 15.54 7.78
N HIS A 154 3.74 16.14 7.52
CA HIS A 154 4.54 15.80 6.35
C HIS A 154 5.69 14.90 6.79
N PRO A 155 5.86 13.72 6.15
CA PRO A 155 7.03 12.89 6.42
C PRO A 155 8.29 13.61 5.94
N ASP A 156 9.33 13.51 6.74
CA ASP A 156 10.66 14.02 6.39
C ASP A 156 11.30 13.20 5.25
#